data_d712c11b1aea07fa76bcb242088ae183
#
_entry.id   d712c11b1aea07fa76bcb242088ae183
#
_cell.length_a   1.000
_cell.length_b   1.000
_cell.length_c   1.000
_cell.angle_alpha   90.00
_cell.angle_beta   90.00
_cell.angle_gamma   90.00
#
_symmetry.space_group_name_H-M   'P 1'
#
loop_
_entity.id
_entity.type
_entity.pdbx_description
1 polymer ?
#
loop_
_entity_poly.entity_id
_entity_poly.type
_entity_poly.pdbx_seq_one_letter_code
_entity_poly.pdbx_strand_id
1 'polypeptide(L)'
;MTLTPLAISLALGASAPTLAEPVTSIADFFQPDGMTATAENYPTLETSRQLLVAQGRAAVNQFAHNRKLTPTDDQPVVRMNRDTYYSFAVVDVSAGASITIPEIPEGKYVSVQPVTMDHRIQPMSYGSGTFELATHYGSHMYLIVRLDSTLSEAEANAIQDGMVINAASAQPFSAEPVNRESFDAAELSLRQKLPALVATHGAQVVYGMFTAPTDDSRGLYDFEKYTIGAALGWGGAQLRDNLYESSPNFPAEGCYSATFEDPDNGAFWSFTVYDENGFMFDDVAHMSSDIAAANEDGTYTVSMGCGADAVNNLPISNETGVFNFTVRHYIPSDRVKFDEYRLMPLMQKVD
;
A
#
# COMPACT_ATOMS: atom_id res chain seq x y z
N MET A 1 -78.13 27.41 -15.79
CA MET A 1 -77.40 26.51 -14.84
C MET A 1 -76.10 26.04 -15.52
N THR A 2 -75.06 26.72 -15.23
CA THR A 2 -73.71 26.41 -15.79
C THR A 2 -72.91 25.71 -14.71
N LEU A 3 -72.54 24.42 -14.93
CA LEU A 3 -71.69 23.62 -14.08
C LEU A 3 -70.22 23.90 -14.44
N THR A 4 -69.45 24.39 -13.46
CA THR A 4 -68.00 24.57 -13.55
C THR A 4 -67.31 23.29 -13.08
N PRO A 5 -66.36 22.71 -13.84
CA PRO A 5 -65.60 21.54 -13.35
C PRO A 5 -64.49 21.95 -12.38
N LEU A 6 -64.47 21.31 -11.27
CA LEU A 6 -63.37 21.39 -10.22
C LEU A 6 -62.15 20.59 -10.68
N ALA A 7 -61.08 21.25 -11.02
CA ALA A 7 -59.78 20.57 -11.30
C ALA A 7 -59.06 20.28 -9.98
N ILE A 8 -58.91 19.00 -9.64
CA ILE A 8 -58.07 18.55 -8.53
C ILE A 8 -56.65 18.37 -9.06
N SER A 9 -55.74 19.28 -8.70
CA SER A 9 -54.32 19.13 -8.93
C SER A 9 -53.69 18.21 -7.86
N LEU A 10 -53.37 16.98 -8.24
CA LEU A 10 -52.46 16.13 -7.43
C LEU A 10 -51.05 16.66 -7.63
N ALA A 11 -50.48 17.33 -6.61
CA ALA A 11 -49.05 17.59 -6.53
C ALA A 11 -48.36 16.30 -6.06
N LEU A 12 -47.71 15.54 -6.96
CA LEU A 12 -46.74 14.53 -6.61
C LEU A 12 -45.49 15.25 -6.09
N GLY A 13 -45.35 15.30 -4.78
CA GLY A 13 -44.11 15.69 -4.12
C GLY A 13 -43.09 14.60 -4.32
N ALA A 14 -42.23 14.70 -5.32
CA ALA A 14 -41.01 13.95 -5.37
C ALA A 14 -40.06 14.54 -4.31
N SER A 15 -39.95 13.90 -3.16
CA SER A 15 -38.86 14.19 -2.22
C SER A 15 -37.54 13.85 -2.93
N ALA A 16 -36.70 14.86 -3.11
CA ALA A 16 -35.30 14.61 -3.51
C ALA A 16 -34.68 13.67 -2.49
N PRO A 17 -33.88 12.69 -2.92
CA PRO A 17 -33.15 11.85 -1.98
C PRO A 17 -32.27 12.75 -1.11
N THR A 18 -32.53 12.74 0.20
CA THR A 18 -31.60 13.37 1.17
C THR A 18 -30.30 12.57 1.10
N LEU A 19 -29.24 13.22 0.62
CA LEU A 19 -27.88 12.67 0.78
C LEU A 19 -27.65 12.44 2.26
N ALA A 20 -27.08 11.28 2.60
CA ALA A 20 -26.70 10.99 3.97
C ALA A 20 -25.65 12.03 4.42
N GLU A 21 -25.67 12.41 5.71
CA GLU A 21 -24.71 13.37 6.24
C GLU A 21 -23.31 12.75 6.26
N PRO A 22 -22.24 13.52 5.89
CA PRO A 22 -20.88 13.03 5.94
C PRO A 22 -20.46 12.57 7.34
N VAL A 23 -19.70 11.49 7.43
CA VAL A 23 -19.28 10.86 8.68
C VAL A 23 -17.78 11.07 8.93
N THR A 24 -17.40 11.15 10.20
CA THR A 24 -16.00 11.33 10.63
C THR A 24 -15.42 10.09 11.33
N SER A 25 -16.19 9.01 11.42
CA SER A 25 -15.81 7.75 12.05
C SER A 25 -15.95 6.59 11.07
N ILE A 26 -14.99 5.68 11.10
CA ILE A 26 -15.06 4.42 10.34
C ILE A 26 -16.25 3.55 10.75
N ALA A 27 -16.71 3.66 12.00
CA ALA A 27 -17.88 2.92 12.49
C ALA A 27 -19.17 3.28 11.75
N ASP A 28 -19.27 4.53 11.26
CA ASP A 28 -20.45 5.07 10.59
C ASP A 28 -20.30 5.10 9.06
N PHE A 29 -19.14 4.64 8.53
CA PHE A 29 -18.83 4.73 7.09
C PHE A 29 -19.73 3.84 6.23
N PHE A 30 -20.08 2.65 6.73
CA PHE A 30 -20.94 1.75 5.97
C PHE A 30 -22.39 1.85 6.44
N GLN A 31 -23.26 2.32 5.53
CA GLN A 31 -24.69 2.47 5.79
C GLN A 31 -25.52 1.83 4.68
N PRO A 32 -26.71 1.27 4.97
CA PRO A 32 -27.53 0.60 3.95
C PRO A 32 -27.95 1.51 2.79
N ASP A 33 -28.20 2.78 3.10
CA ASP A 33 -28.60 3.85 2.16
C ASP A 33 -27.42 4.74 1.74
N GLY A 34 -26.18 4.33 2.04
CA GLY A 34 -24.99 5.03 1.64
C GLY A 34 -24.75 5.01 0.12
N MET A 35 -23.76 5.79 -0.31
CA MET A 35 -23.35 5.90 -1.71
C MET A 35 -23.05 4.52 -2.31
N THR A 36 -23.52 4.27 -3.53
CA THR A 36 -23.19 3.06 -4.29
C THR A 36 -21.74 3.12 -4.78
N ALA A 37 -20.96 2.13 -4.42
CA ALA A 37 -19.61 1.95 -4.95
C ALA A 37 -19.65 1.33 -6.36
N THR A 38 -18.77 1.82 -7.22
CA THR A 38 -18.55 1.35 -8.60
C THR A 38 -17.04 1.21 -8.82
N ALA A 39 -16.62 0.60 -9.92
CA ALA A 39 -15.21 0.54 -10.27
C ALA A 39 -14.58 1.94 -10.39
N GLU A 40 -15.35 2.93 -10.84
CA GLU A 40 -14.88 4.30 -11.08
C GLU A 40 -14.61 5.07 -9.80
N ASN A 41 -15.46 4.93 -8.78
CA ASN A 41 -15.32 5.66 -7.52
C ASN A 41 -14.62 4.86 -6.41
N TYR A 42 -14.38 3.56 -6.62
CA TYR A 42 -13.77 2.68 -5.62
C TYR A 42 -12.44 3.22 -5.06
N PRO A 43 -11.48 3.72 -5.87
CA PRO A 43 -10.22 4.22 -5.31
C PRO A 43 -10.40 5.37 -4.32
N THR A 44 -11.32 6.29 -4.59
CA THR A 44 -11.65 7.42 -3.71
C THR A 44 -12.38 6.94 -2.45
N LEU A 45 -13.32 6.00 -2.59
CA LEU A 45 -14.07 5.45 -1.45
C LEU A 45 -13.17 4.62 -0.54
N GLU A 46 -12.28 3.79 -1.11
CA GLU A 46 -11.30 3.04 -0.33
C GLU A 46 -10.32 3.98 0.38
N THR A 47 -9.87 5.05 -0.28
CA THR A 47 -9.04 6.07 0.37
C THR A 47 -9.77 6.76 1.51
N SER A 48 -11.06 7.06 1.33
CA SER A 48 -11.89 7.63 2.40
C SER A 48 -12.00 6.68 3.60
N ARG A 49 -12.20 5.37 3.33
CA ARG A 49 -12.20 4.33 4.35
C ARG A 49 -10.87 4.29 5.12
N GLN A 50 -9.74 4.33 4.42
CA GLN A 50 -8.40 4.30 5.02
C GLN A 50 -8.11 5.57 5.84
N LEU A 51 -8.53 6.75 5.36
CA LEU A 51 -8.42 8.00 6.11
C LEU A 51 -9.21 7.93 7.43
N LEU A 52 -10.46 7.44 7.40
CA LEU A 52 -11.28 7.28 8.61
C LEU A 52 -10.67 6.26 9.58
N VAL A 53 -10.12 5.14 9.09
CA VAL A 53 -9.41 4.15 9.93
C VAL A 53 -8.21 4.79 10.61
N ALA A 54 -7.37 5.51 9.87
CA ALA A 54 -6.18 6.15 10.42
C ALA A 54 -6.54 7.27 11.40
N GLN A 55 -7.56 8.08 11.10
CA GLN A 55 -8.08 9.12 12.00
C GLN A 55 -8.63 8.54 13.31
N GLY A 56 -9.17 7.32 13.27
CA GLY A 56 -9.61 6.61 14.48
C GLY A 56 -8.44 6.08 15.33
N ARG A 57 -7.24 5.89 14.74
CA ARG A 57 -6.03 5.45 15.46
C ARG A 57 -5.26 6.63 16.09
N ALA A 58 -5.23 7.76 15.37
CA ALA A 58 -4.63 9.01 15.85
C ALA A 58 -5.43 10.18 15.26
N ALA A 59 -5.58 11.25 16.02
CA ALA A 59 -6.26 12.46 15.56
C ALA A 59 -5.57 13.01 14.29
N VAL A 60 -6.29 13.84 13.53
CA VAL A 60 -5.73 14.55 12.37
C VAL A 60 -4.46 15.30 12.78
N ASN A 61 -3.45 15.28 11.92
CA ASN A 61 -2.11 15.81 12.12
C ASN A 61 -1.33 15.11 13.27
N GLN A 62 -1.73 13.91 13.66
CA GLN A 62 -1.02 13.07 14.61
C GLN A 62 -0.61 11.74 13.96
N PHE A 63 0.53 11.20 14.39
CA PHE A 63 0.98 9.89 13.91
C PHE A 63 0.40 8.75 14.72
N ALA A 64 -0.03 7.71 14.04
CA ALA A 64 -0.18 6.36 14.57
C ALA A 64 1.08 5.57 14.23
N HIS A 65 1.95 5.32 15.21
CA HIS A 65 3.19 4.58 15.02
C HIS A 65 3.01 3.09 15.28
N ASN A 66 3.47 2.24 14.36
CA ASN A 66 3.74 0.84 14.65
C ASN A 66 5.15 0.77 15.26
N ARG A 67 5.22 0.49 16.56
CA ARG A 67 6.46 0.57 17.34
C ARG A 67 7.38 -0.63 17.15
N LYS A 68 6.89 -1.67 16.46
CA LYS A 68 7.60 -2.90 16.11
C LYS A 68 7.45 -3.18 14.63
N LEU A 69 8.33 -4.00 14.08
CA LEU A 69 8.09 -4.62 12.78
C LEU A 69 6.81 -5.43 12.84
N THR A 70 6.11 -5.55 11.71
CA THR A 70 4.83 -6.27 11.65
C THR A 70 4.96 -7.66 12.28
N PRO A 71 4.23 -7.97 13.35
CA PRO A 71 4.27 -9.30 13.96
C PRO A 71 3.51 -10.32 13.10
N THR A 72 3.83 -11.59 13.24
CA THR A 72 3.17 -12.67 12.48
C THR A 72 1.78 -13.01 12.99
N ASP A 73 1.48 -12.68 14.24
CA ASP A 73 0.21 -12.93 14.92
C ASP A 73 -0.76 -11.73 14.88
N ASP A 74 -0.34 -10.57 14.35
CA ASP A 74 -1.17 -9.38 14.18
C ASP A 74 -0.88 -8.68 12.85
N GLN A 75 -1.43 -9.23 11.78
CA GLN A 75 -1.29 -8.71 10.42
C GLN A 75 -2.65 -8.17 9.94
N PRO A 76 -2.87 -6.86 9.93
CA PRO A 76 -4.18 -6.26 9.62
C PRO A 76 -4.63 -6.47 8.18
N VAL A 77 -3.70 -6.75 7.26
CA VAL A 77 -3.96 -7.03 5.84
C VAL A 77 -2.98 -8.08 5.32
N VAL A 78 -3.35 -8.74 4.23
CA VAL A 78 -2.45 -9.66 3.51
C VAL A 78 -1.25 -8.93 2.92
N ARG A 79 -0.16 -9.67 2.66
CA ARG A 79 1.06 -9.15 2.04
C ARG A 79 1.77 -8.05 2.85
N MET A 80 1.55 -8.02 4.17
CA MET A 80 2.39 -7.23 5.06
C MET A 80 3.86 -7.65 4.93
N ASN A 81 4.78 -6.80 5.35
CA ASN A 81 6.20 -7.11 5.36
C ASN A 81 6.86 -6.67 6.67
N ARG A 82 8.08 -7.15 6.87
CA ARG A 82 8.96 -6.77 7.98
C ARG A 82 10.18 -5.96 7.51
N ASP A 83 10.10 -5.41 6.30
CA ASP A 83 11.20 -4.65 5.68
C ASP A 83 11.37 -3.28 6.32
N THR A 84 10.31 -2.75 6.93
CA THR A 84 10.32 -1.40 7.52
C THR A 84 9.39 -1.30 8.73
N TYR A 85 9.71 -0.36 9.64
CA TYR A 85 8.75 0.15 10.62
C TYR A 85 7.81 1.13 9.93
N TYR A 86 6.56 1.18 10.37
CA TYR A 86 5.54 2.03 9.78
C TYR A 86 5.04 3.10 10.74
N SER A 87 4.77 4.29 10.19
CA SER A 87 3.98 5.32 10.84
C SER A 87 2.96 5.85 9.85
N PHE A 88 1.75 6.12 10.32
CA PHE A 88 0.64 6.58 9.50
C PHE A 88 0.06 7.87 10.07
N ALA A 89 -0.40 8.76 9.21
CA ALA A 89 -1.11 9.97 9.63
C ALA A 89 -2.16 10.40 8.61
N VAL A 90 -3.21 11.02 9.09
CA VAL A 90 -4.11 11.85 8.28
C VAL A 90 -3.70 13.29 8.49
N VAL A 91 -3.42 14.01 7.42
CA VAL A 91 -2.98 15.40 7.47
C VAL A 91 -3.99 16.31 6.78
N ASP A 92 -4.43 17.33 7.48
CA ASP A 92 -5.22 18.42 6.89
C ASP A 92 -4.26 19.40 6.21
N VAL A 93 -4.25 19.34 4.87
CA VAL A 93 -3.39 20.18 4.01
C VAL A 93 -4.12 21.38 3.43
N SER A 94 -5.37 21.63 3.84
CA SER A 94 -6.25 22.68 3.27
C SER A 94 -5.70 24.10 3.42
N ALA A 95 -4.90 24.33 4.47
CA ALA A 95 -4.30 25.64 4.75
C ALA A 95 -2.74 25.60 4.71
N GLY A 96 -2.17 24.52 4.14
CA GLY A 96 -0.74 24.26 4.09
C GLY A 96 -0.27 23.38 5.24
N ALA A 97 0.59 22.43 4.93
CA ALA A 97 1.19 21.53 5.89
C ALA A 97 2.58 21.05 5.44
N SER A 98 3.39 20.62 6.40
CA SER A 98 4.68 19.97 6.17
C SER A 98 4.88 18.84 7.18
N ILE A 99 5.76 17.90 6.82
CA ILE A 99 6.27 16.85 7.71
C ILE A 99 7.76 17.05 7.92
N THR A 100 8.21 16.97 9.17
CA THR A 100 9.63 16.97 9.52
C THR A 100 10.03 15.59 10.00
N ILE A 101 11.03 15.00 9.32
CA ILE A 101 11.72 13.77 9.74
C ILE A 101 13.01 14.20 10.46
N PRO A 102 13.24 13.76 11.70
CA PRO A 102 14.47 14.07 12.42
C PRO A 102 15.69 13.45 11.74
N GLU A 103 16.90 13.78 12.22
CA GLU A 103 18.11 13.11 11.75
C GLU A 103 18.05 11.61 11.97
N ILE A 104 18.46 10.86 10.95
CA ILE A 104 18.53 9.41 10.96
C ILE A 104 19.99 8.97 10.78
N PRO A 105 20.40 7.79 11.27
CA PRO A 105 21.74 7.28 11.06
C PRO A 105 22.07 7.18 9.55
N GLU A 106 23.32 7.44 9.22
CA GLU A 106 23.81 7.39 7.83
C GLU A 106 23.53 6.01 7.20
N GLY A 107 23.11 6.02 5.94
CA GLY A 107 22.82 4.80 5.17
C GLY A 107 21.49 4.12 5.52
N LYS A 108 20.71 4.63 6.49
CA LYS A 108 19.41 4.05 6.83
C LYS A 108 18.29 4.58 5.94
N TYR A 109 17.44 3.68 5.51
CA TYR A 109 16.29 3.99 4.68
C TYR A 109 15.19 4.69 5.48
N VAL A 110 14.70 5.81 4.96
CA VAL A 110 13.43 6.41 5.38
C VAL A 110 12.71 6.98 4.17
N SER A 111 11.42 6.78 4.11
CA SER A 111 10.56 7.37 3.08
C SER A 111 9.28 7.95 3.66
N VAL A 112 8.83 9.03 3.07
CA VAL A 112 7.52 9.66 3.30
C VAL A 112 6.72 9.54 2.01
N GLN A 113 5.64 8.78 2.04
CA GLN A 113 4.74 8.57 0.91
C GLN A 113 3.41 9.26 1.16
N PRO A 114 3.11 10.37 0.48
CA PRO A 114 1.80 10.98 0.52
C PRO A 114 0.84 10.31 -0.47
N VAL A 115 -0.40 10.02 0.00
CA VAL A 115 -1.50 9.51 -0.82
C VAL A 115 -2.65 10.51 -0.77
N THR A 116 -3.09 10.99 -1.92
CA THR A 116 -4.18 11.96 -2.03
C THR A 116 -5.54 11.27 -1.91
N MET A 117 -6.60 12.04 -1.65
CA MET A 117 -7.95 11.51 -1.43
C MET A 117 -8.51 10.69 -2.61
N ASP A 118 -8.02 10.92 -3.82
CA ASP A 118 -8.35 10.15 -5.03
C ASP A 118 -7.35 9.01 -5.32
N HIS A 119 -6.61 8.55 -4.30
CA HIS A 119 -5.63 7.48 -4.43
C HIS A 119 -4.51 7.75 -5.44
N ARG A 120 -4.13 9.01 -5.67
CA ARG A 120 -2.93 9.31 -6.44
C ARG A 120 -1.74 9.39 -5.49
N ILE A 121 -0.64 8.81 -5.90
CA ILE A 121 0.56 8.72 -5.07
C ILE A 121 1.47 9.89 -5.42
N GLN A 122 1.65 10.81 -4.50
CA GLN A 122 2.61 11.90 -4.69
C GLN A 122 4.06 11.36 -4.68
N PRO A 123 5.02 12.08 -5.26
CA PRO A 123 6.42 11.71 -5.15
C PRO A 123 6.82 11.48 -3.70
N MET A 124 7.51 10.35 -3.43
CA MET A 124 8.08 10.10 -2.11
C MET A 124 9.22 11.06 -1.82
N SER A 125 9.34 11.45 -0.56
CA SER A 125 10.52 12.12 -0.01
C SER A 125 11.35 11.13 0.78
N TYR A 126 12.66 11.28 0.75
CA TYR A 126 13.62 10.38 1.39
C TYR A 126 14.57 11.14 2.31
N GLY A 127 15.03 10.46 3.35
CA GLY A 127 15.99 11.03 4.29
C GLY A 127 15.37 11.93 5.36
N SER A 128 16.24 12.59 6.12
CA SER A 128 15.88 13.59 7.14
C SER A 128 15.53 14.92 6.48
N GLY A 129 14.73 15.72 7.14
CA GLY A 129 14.40 17.07 6.68
C GLY A 129 12.93 17.43 6.82
N THR A 130 12.58 18.61 6.34
CA THR A 130 11.19 19.09 6.30
C THR A 130 10.69 19.04 4.86
N PHE A 131 9.56 18.39 4.64
CA PHE A 131 8.95 18.18 3.33
C PHE A 131 7.57 18.83 3.31
N GLU A 132 7.35 19.71 2.35
CA GLU A 132 6.05 20.35 2.13
C GLU A 132 5.05 19.33 1.59
N LEU A 133 3.81 19.40 2.10
CA LEU A 133 2.69 18.55 1.70
C LEU A 133 1.71 19.37 0.87
N ALA A 134 1.49 18.95 -0.36
CA ALA A 134 0.54 19.58 -1.26
C ALA A 134 -0.36 18.53 -1.93
N THR A 135 -1.63 18.85 -2.10
CA THR A 135 -2.58 17.99 -2.81
C THR A 135 -3.14 18.71 -4.03
N HIS A 136 -3.47 17.96 -5.06
CA HIS A 136 -4.23 18.41 -6.23
C HIS A 136 -5.74 18.15 -6.07
N TYR A 137 -6.12 17.32 -5.07
CA TYR A 137 -7.50 16.89 -4.87
C TYR A 137 -7.83 16.75 -3.39
N GLY A 138 -8.93 17.38 -2.98
CA GLY A 138 -9.40 17.35 -1.59
C GLY A 138 -8.59 18.21 -0.63
N SER A 139 -8.83 18.01 0.65
CA SER A 139 -8.27 18.80 1.75
C SER A 139 -7.36 18.00 2.68
N HIS A 140 -7.34 16.68 2.56
CA HIS A 140 -6.58 15.79 3.42
C HIS A 140 -5.67 14.87 2.61
N MET A 141 -4.61 14.38 3.26
CA MET A 141 -3.70 13.38 2.71
C MET A 141 -3.50 12.27 3.72
N TYR A 142 -3.31 11.05 3.21
CA TYR A 142 -2.79 9.96 4.02
C TYR A 142 -1.27 9.94 3.88
N LEU A 143 -0.55 9.86 4.98
CA LEU A 143 0.90 9.67 4.98
C LEU A 143 1.25 8.25 5.39
N ILE A 144 2.18 7.64 4.67
CA ILE A 144 2.85 6.38 5.01
C ILE A 144 4.33 6.71 5.17
N VAL A 145 4.84 6.63 6.40
CA VAL A 145 6.27 6.78 6.67
C VAL A 145 6.85 5.40 6.96
N ARG A 146 7.98 5.09 6.32
CA ARG A 146 8.71 3.83 6.50
C ARG A 146 10.10 4.13 7.01
N LEU A 147 10.54 3.38 8.02
CA LEU A 147 11.91 3.40 8.55
C LEU A 147 12.54 2.02 8.38
N ASP A 148 13.82 2.01 8.09
CA ASP A 148 14.69 0.84 7.93
C ASP A 148 14.50 -0.22 9.03
N SER A 149 14.30 -1.48 8.66
CA SER A 149 14.11 -2.60 9.60
C SER A 149 15.36 -2.98 10.38
N THR A 150 16.55 -2.56 9.92
CA THR A 150 17.82 -2.85 10.61
C THR A 150 18.11 -1.88 11.75
N LEU A 151 17.28 -0.84 11.93
CA LEU A 151 17.27 -0.05 13.17
C LEU A 151 16.79 -0.93 14.32
N SER A 152 17.39 -0.77 15.49
CA SER A 152 16.82 -1.35 16.71
C SER A 152 15.45 -0.71 17.01
N GLU A 153 14.58 -1.41 17.74
CA GLU A 153 13.29 -0.85 18.15
C GLU A 153 13.45 0.50 18.89
N ALA A 154 14.49 0.64 19.71
CA ALA A 154 14.75 1.87 20.44
C ALA A 154 15.12 3.04 19.52
N GLU A 155 15.96 2.80 18.50
CA GLU A 155 16.34 3.81 17.51
C GLU A 155 15.14 4.19 16.63
N ALA A 156 14.41 3.19 16.11
CA ALA A 156 13.22 3.43 15.30
C ALA A 156 12.16 4.23 16.08
N ASN A 157 11.91 3.86 17.33
CA ASN A 157 10.96 4.57 18.19
C ASN A 157 11.42 6.00 18.52
N ALA A 158 12.71 6.23 18.74
CA ALA A 158 13.24 7.59 18.97
C ALA A 158 13.08 8.48 17.73
N ILE A 159 13.30 7.93 16.52
CA ILE A 159 13.05 8.63 15.26
C ILE A 159 11.56 8.93 15.11
N GLN A 160 10.69 7.94 15.36
CA GLN A 160 9.23 8.12 15.32
C GLN A 160 8.75 9.21 16.27
N ASP A 161 9.27 9.26 17.51
CA ASP A 161 8.93 10.28 18.50
C ASP A 161 9.40 11.68 18.10
N GLY A 162 10.43 11.77 17.26
CA GLY A 162 10.94 13.03 16.74
C GLY A 162 10.24 13.53 15.46
N MET A 163 9.35 12.74 14.86
CA MET A 163 8.59 13.16 13.68
C MET A 163 7.56 14.22 14.03
N VAL A 164 7.45 15.26 13.22
CA VAL A 164 6.51 16.37 13.46
C VAL A 164 5.70 16.67 12.21
N ILE A 165 4.39 16.79 12.36
CA ILE A 165 3.50 17.35 11.36
C ILE A 165 3.20 18.79 11.75
N ASN A 166 3.51 19.74 10.87
CA ASN A 166 3.14 21.15 11.00
C ASN A 166 2.04 21.43 9.99
N ALA A 167 0.85 21.75 10.47
CA ALA A 167 -0.30 22.07 9.63
C ALA A 167 -1.03 23.29 10.16
N ALA A 168 -1.46 24.17 9.26
CA ALA A 168 -2.17 25.40 9.64
C ALA A 168 -3.66 25.19 9.91
N SER A 169 -4.20 24.00 9.58
CA SER A 169 -5.57 23.56 9.86
C SER A 169 -5.57 22.16 10.49
N ALA A 170 -6.60 21.81 11.25
CA ALA A 170 -6.76 20.50 11.90
C ALA A 170 -8.24 20.07 11.88
N GLN A 171 -8.92 20.27 10.76
CA GLN A 171 -10.30 19.82 10.60
C GLN A 171 -10.32 18.29 10.52
N PRO A 172 -11.25 17.61 11.20
CA PRO A 172 -11.46 16.18 11.01
C PRO A 172 -11.78 15.87 9.53
N PHE A 173 -11.20 14.78 9.01
CA PHE A 173 -11.64 14.26 7.73
C PHE A 173 -13.08 13.74 7.83
N SER A 174 -13.86 14.00 6.82
CA SER A 174 -15.22 13.47 6.68
C SER A 174 -15.43 12.86 5.30
N ALA A 175 -16.24 11.82 5.24
CA ALA A 175 -16.60 11.12 4.01
C ALA A 175 -18.10 10.88 3.93
N GLU A 176 -18.64 10.80 2.73
CA GLU A 176 -19.98 10.28 2.49
C GLU A 176 -20.03 8.80 2.92
N PRO A 177 -21.08 8.37 3.63
CA PRO A 177 -21.24 6.96 3.95
C PRO A 177 -21.49 6.15 2.66
N VAL A 178 -21.08 4.87 2.70
CA VAL A 178 -21.05 3.98 1.53
C VAL A 178 -21.89 2.74 1.79
N ASN A 179 -22.57 2.24 0.77
CA ASN A 179 -23.27 0.97 0.83
C ASN A 179 -22.24 -0.19 0.83
N ARG A 180 -22.22 -0.99 1.90
CA ARG A 180 -21.26 -2.09 2.11
C ARG A 180 -21.30 -3.11 0.99
N GLU A 181 -22.49 -3.57 0.60
CA GLU A 181 -22.64 -4.64 -0.41
C GLU A 181 -22.06 -4.19 -1.76
N SER A 182 -22.35 -2.96 -2.19
CA SER A 182 -21.78 -2.42 -3.43
C SER A 182 -20.27 -2.20 -3.36
N PHE A 183 -19.75 -1.83 -2.18
CA PHE A 183 -18.31 -1.65 -1.97
C PHE A 183 -17.55 -2.97 -2.11
N ASP A 184 -18.01 -4.01 -1.42
CA ASP A 184 -17.40 -5.34 -1.47
C ASP A 184 -17.53 -5.96 -2.88
N ALA A 185 -18.65 -5.72 -3.57
CA ALA A 185 -18.85 -6.17 -4.95
C ALA A 185 -17.93 -5.44 -5.95
N ALA A 186 -17.72 -4.13 -5.79
CA ALA A 186 -16.79 -3.36 -6.61
C ALA A 186 -15.35 -3.84 -6.42
N GLU A 187 -14.91 -4.04 -5.18
CA GLU A 187 -13.59 -4.59 -4.86
C GLU A 187 -13.37 -5.95 -5.52
N LEU A 188 -14.32 -6.89 -5.32
CA LEU A 188 -14.22 -8.22 -5.88
C LEU A 188 -14.16 -8.19 -7.42
N SER A 189 -15.01 -7.39 -8.04
CA SER A 189 -15.02 -7.22 -9.51
C SER A 189 -13.70 -6.71 -10.05
N LEU A 190 -13.07 -5.74 -9.37
CA LEU A 190 -11.77 -5.20 -9.76
C LEU A 190 -10.66 -6.24 -9.59
N ARG A 191 -10.63 -6.96 -8.47
CA ARG A 191 -9.65 -8.03 -8.22
C ARG A 191 -9.74 -9.16 -9.25
N GLN A 192 -10.94 -9.52 -9.68
CA GLN A 192 -11.17 -10.57 -10.68
C GLN A 192 -10.64 -10.23 -12.08
N LYS A 193 -10.36 -8.97 -12.38
CA LYS A 193 -9.76 -8.55 -13.66
C LYS A 193 -8.26 -8.79 -13.74
N LEU A 194 -7.56 -8.97 -12.61
CA LEU A 194 -6.10 -9.11 -12.57
C LEU A 194 -5.56 -10.23 -13.50
N PRO A 195 -6.12 -11.45 -13.54
CA PRO A 195 -5.59 -12.50 -14.42
C PRO A 195 -5.58 -12.14 -15.91
N ALA A 196 -6.64 -11.46 -16.37
CA ALA A 196 -6.71 -11.00 -17.76
C ALA A 196 -5.71 -9.88 -18.04
N LEU A 197 -5.52 -8.98 -17.08
CA LEU A 197 -4.53 -7.90 -17.18
C LEU A 197 -3.10 -8.45 -17.21
N VAL A 198 -2.79 -9.45 -16.37
CA VAL A 198 -1.50 -10.17 -16.38
C VAL A 198 -1.29 -10.90 -17.71
N ALA A 199 -2.30 -11.57 -18.23
CA ALA A 199 -2.23 -12.25 -19.53
C ALA A 199 -1.93 -11.28 -20.68
N THR A 200 -2.40 -10.04 -20.58
CA THR A 200 -2.18 -9.01 -21.62
C THR A 200 -0.83 -8.32 -21.51
N HIS A 201 -0.39 -8.02 -20.27
CA HIS A 201 0.76 -7.15 -20.01
C HIS A 201 1.99 -7.88 -19.42
N GLY A 202 1.83 -9.15 -19.00
CA GLY A 202 2.93 -9.89 -18.35
C GLY A 202 3.47 -9.16 -17.12
N ALA A 203 4.80 -9.09 -17.01
CA ALA A 203 5.48 -8.37 -15.92
C ALA A 203 5.22 -6.85 -15.89
N GLN A 204 4.78 -6.29 -17.03
CA GLN A 204 4.47 -4.85 -17.13
C GLN A 204 3.08 -4.49 -16.58
N VAL A 205 2.34 -5.45 -16.04
CA VAL A 205 1.03 -5.22 -15.40
C VAL A 205 1.08 -4.14 -14.31
N VAL A 206 2.19 -4.07 -13.57
CA VAL A 206 2.38 -3.12 -12.47
C VAL A 206 2.55 -1.66 -12.91
N TYR A 207 2.89 -1.42 -14.20
CA TYR A 207 3.02 -0.06 -14.72
C TYR A 207 1.65 0.60 -14.84
N GLY A 208 1.46 1.73 -14.19
CA GLY A 208 0.22 2.49 -14.19
C GLY A 208 -0.80 2.12 -13.11
N MET A 209 -0.50 1.13 -12.24
CA MET A 209 -1.34 0.82 -11.07
C MET A 209 -1.28 1.91 -10.00
N PHE A 210 -0.08 2.46 -9.77
CA PHE A 210 0.16 3.51 -8.78
C PHE A 210 0.82 4.69 -9.48
N THR A 211 0.09 5.79 -9.62
CA THR A 211 0.52 6.92 -10.45
C THR A 211 0.40 8.24 -9.71
N ALA A 212 1.27 9.19 -10.06
CA ALA A 212 1.14 10.58 -9.63
C ALA A 212 0.16 11.34 -10.54
N PRO A 213 -0.44 12.44 -10.08
CA PRO A 213 -1.27 13.30 -10.93
C PRO A 213 -0.57 13.80 -12.19
N THR A 214 0.75 13.99 -12.11
CA THR A 214 1.59 14.42 -13.25
C THR A 214 1.74 13.34 -14.34
N ASP A 215 1.40 12.10 -14.05
CA ASP A 215 1.51 11.01 -15.02
C ASP A 215 0.44 11.06 -16.10
N ASP A 216 -0.69 11.76 -15.84
CA ASP A 216 -1.77 11.95 -16.80
C ASP A 216 -1.27 12.66 -18.05
N SER A 217 -0.51 13.74 -17.90
CA SER A 217 0.08 14.50 -19.00
C SER A 217 1.20 13.75 -19.74
N ARG A 218 1.72 12.67 -19.13
CA ARG A 218 2.78 11.82 -19.68
C ARG A 218 2.25 10.59 -20.39
N GLY A 219 0.93 10.36 -20.39
CA GLY A 219 0.29 9.16 -20.93
C GLY A 219 0.60 7.88 -20.14
N LEU A 220 0.99 8.00 -18.88
CA LEU A 220 1.33 6.89 -17.99
C LEU A 220 0.14 6.45 -17.12
N TYR A 221 -0.93 7.24 -17.13
CA TYR A 221 -2.16 6.92 -16.41
C TYR A 221 -3.03 5.96 -17.23
N ASP A 222 -3.35 4.83 -16.64
CA ASP A 222 -4.29 3.84 -17.16
C ASP A 222 -5.39 3.64 -16.10
N PHE A 223 -6.61 4.03 -16.44
CA PHE A 223 -7.74 4.01 -15.50
C PHE A 223 -8.05 2.59 -15.00
N GLU A 224 -7.99 1.57 -15.87
CA GLU A 224 -8.26 0.19 -15.47
C GLU A 224 -7.19 -0.31 -14.50
N LYS A 225 -5.91 -0.10 -14.80
CA LYS A 225 -4.80 -0.47 -13.91
C LYS A 225 -4.85 0.27 -12.59
N TYR A 226 -5.16 1.57 -12.61
CA TYR A 226 -5.30 2.38 -11.41
C TYR A 226 -6.40 1.88 -10.47
N THR A 227 -7.59 1.56 -11.00
CA THR A 227 -8.70 1.06 -10.19
C THR A 227 -8.42 -0.34 -9.63
N ILE A 228 -7.81 -1.22 -10.45
CA ILE A 228 -7.36 -2.55 -10.01
C ILE A 228 -6.25 -2.43 -8.96
N GLY A 229 -5.29 -1.53 -9.17
CA GLY A 229 -4.21 -1.27 -8.21
C GLY A 229 -4.73 -0.88 -6.82
N ALA A 230 -5.73 0.00 -6.77
CA ALA A 230 -6.38 0.40 -5.52
C ALA A 230 -7.06 -0.78 -4.80
N ALA A 231 -7.67 -1.71 -5.54
CA ALA A 231 -8.33 -2.89 -4.98
C ALA A 231 -7.36 -4.01 -4.55
N LEU A 232 -6.19 -4.10 -5.20
CA LEU A 232 -5.19 -5.13 -4.91
C LEU A 232 -4.24 -4.75 -3.77
N GLY A 233 -3.91 -3.46 -3.66
CA GLY A 233 -2.91 -2.99 -2.71
C GLY A 233 -2.98 -1.48 -2.53
N TRP A 234 -4.04 -0.99 -1.89
CA TRP A 234 -4.20 0.42 -1.60
C TRP A 234 -2.92 1.00 -0.94
N GLY A 235 -2.51 2.19 -1.35
CA GLY A 235 -1.29 2.83 -0.86
C GLY A 235 0.00 2.23 -1.42
N GLY A 236 -0.07 1.42 -2.48
CA GLY A 236 1.12 0.94 -3.19
C GLY A 236 1.96 2.09 -3.75
N ALA A 237 3.27 1.87 -3.83
CA ALA A 237 4.21 2.89 -4.29
C ALA A 237 4.26 2.98 -5.82
N GLN A 238 4.65 4.14 -6.34
CA GLN A 238 4.98 4.29 -7.76
C GLN A 238 6.17 3.40 -8.13
N LEU A 239 6.24 2.96 -9.39
CA LEU A 239 7.32 2.11 -9.90
C LEU A 239 8.72 2.67 -9.68
N ARG A 240 8.88 3.98 -9.70
CA ARG A 240 10.17 4.64 -9.45
C ARG A 240 10.63 4.52 -8.00
N ASP A 241 9.68 4.31 -7.08
CA ASP A 241 9.92 4.23 -5.64
C ASP A 241 9.99 2.79 -5.18
N ASN A 242 9.07 1.92 -5.67
CA ASN A 242 9.08 0.48 -5.35
C ASN A 242 8.59 -0.37 -6.54
N LEU A 243 9.23 -1.51 -6.75
CA LEU A 243 8.76 -2.54 -7.67
C LEU A 243 8.53 -3.84 -6.90
N TYR A 244 7.44 -4.53 -7.23
CA TYR A 244 7.03 -5.78 -6.59
C TYR A 244 6.98 -6.92 -7.59
N GLU A 245 7.52 -8.08 -7.20
CA GLU A 245 7.42 -9.32 -7.94
C GLU A 245 6.73 -10.36 -7.06
N SER A 246 5.52 -10.77 -7.41
CA SER A 246 4.78 -11.80 -6.66
C SER A 246 4.91 -13.14 -7.34
N SER A 247 5.30 -14.16 -6.56
CA SER A 247 5.40 -15.53 -7.06
C SER A 247 4.03 -16.20 -7.14
N PRO A 248 3.89 -17.27 -7.94
CA PRO A 248 2.81 -18.23 -7.76
C PRO A 248 2.96 -18.99 -6.43
N ASN A 249 1.97 -19.82 -6.12
CA ASN A 249 2.03 -20.76 -5.01
C ASN A 249 2.98 -21.93 -5.33
N PHE A 250 3.79 -22.32 -4.34
CA PHE A 250 4.68 -23.48 -4.36
C PHE A 250 4.33 -24.44 -3.22
N PRO A 251 4.61 -25.75 -3.34
CA PRO A 251 4.53 -26.67 -2.21
C PRO A 251 5.47 -26.22 -1.08
N ALA A 252 4.98 -26.21 0.16
CA ALA A 252 5.77 -25.85 1.35
C ALA A 252 6.68 -27.01 1.82
N GLU A 253 7.28 -27.71 0.86
CA GLU A 253 8.19 -28.84 1.06
C GLU A 253 9.36 -28.81 0.07
N GLY A 254 10.51 -29.30 0.49
CA GLY A 254 11.75 -29.29 -0.30
C GLY A 254 12.54 -28.00 -0.12
N CYS A 255 13.54 -27.82 -0.95
CA CYS A 255 14.45 -26.69 -0.95
C CYS A 255 14.29 -25.89 -2.24
N TYR A 256 14.24 -24.58 -2.11
CA TYR A 256 14.19 -23.64 -3.25
C TYR A 256 15.34 -22.64 -3.08
N SER A 257 15.98 -22.26 -4.16
CA SER A 257 17.10 -21.33 -4.12
C SER A 257 17.16 -20.46 -5.37
N ALA A 258 17.59 -19.22 -5.19
CA ALA A 258 17.93 -18.29 -6.25
C ALA A 258 19.30 -17.69 -5.98
N THR A 259 20.19 -17.72 -6.98
CA THR A 259 21.48 -16.99 -6.95
C THR A 259 21.43 -15.90 -8.01
N PHE A 260 21.79 -14.67 -7.64
CA PHE A 260 21.66 -13.50 -8.48
C PHE A 260 22.73 -12.44 -8.18
N GLU A 261 23.04 -11.63 -9.18
CA GLU A 261 23.80 -10.40 -8.98
C GLU A 261 22.97 -9.35 -8.27
N ASP A 262 23.58 -8.47 -7.47
CA ASP A 262 22.85 -7.36 -6.85
C ASP A 262 22.08 -6.56 -7.92
N PRO A 263 20.78 -6.30 -7.71
CA PRO A 263 20.01 -5.44 -8.61
C PRO A 263 20.46 -3.98 -8.62
N ASP A 264 21.39 -3.56 -7.73
CA ASP A 264 21.90 -2.20 -7.59
C ASP A 264 20.79 -1.18 -7.31
N ASN A 265 19.82 -1.53 -6.48
CA ASN A 265 18.75 -0.62 -6.07
C ASN A 265 19.32 0.59 -5.31
N GLY A 266 18.65 1.74 -5.41
CA GLY A 266 19.03 2.93 -4.67
C GLY A 266 18.84 2.81 -3.15
N ALA A 267 18.06 1.80 -2.70
CA ALA A 267 17.95 1.41 -1.30
C ALA A 267 18.28 -0.10 -1.17
N PHE A 268 17.29 -0.95 -1.06
CA PHE A 268 17.52 -2.39 -0.83
C PHE A 268 16.54 -3.25 -1.65
N TRP A 269 16.83 -4.54 -1.73
CA TRP A 269 15.85 -5.56 -2.15
C TRP A 269 15.44 -6.42 -0.95
N SER A 270 14.25 -7.01 -1.02
CA SER A 270 13.80 -7.98 -0.01
C SER A 270 12.99 -9.13 -0.61
N PHE A 271 13.00 -10.26 0.08
CA PHE A 271 12.11 -11.40 -0.10
C PHE A 271 11.28 -11.55 1.16
N THR A 272 9.96 -11.67 1.02
CA THR A 272 9.06 -11.99 2.14
C THR A 272 8.23 -13.21 1.78
N VAL A 273 8.20 -14.21 2.68
CA VAL A 273 7.48 -15.47 2.50
C VAL A 273 6.11 -15.38 3.16
N TYR A 274 5.10 -15.99 2.51
CA TYR A 274 3.72 -16.04 2.97
C TYR A 274 3.15 -17.44 2.79
N ASP A 275 2.12 -17.76 3.57
CA ASP A 275 1.25 -18.92 3.37
C ASP A 275 0.35 -18.76 2.13
N GLU A 276 -0.50 -19.74 1.85
CA GLU A 276 -1.48 -19.71 0.76
C GLU A 276 -2.40 -18.48 0.81
N ASN A 277 -2.72 -18.00 2.01
CA ASN A 277 -3.63 -16.89 2.24
C ASN A 277 -2.95 -15.52 2.15
N GLY A 278 -1.62 -15.48 2.04
CA GLY A 278 -0.83 -14.27 1.95
C GLY A 278 -0.42 -13.67 3.29
N PHE A 279 -0.40 -14.45 4.36
CA PHE A 279 0.08 -14.05 5.68
C PHE A 279 1.46 -14.61 5.97
N MET A 280 2.30 -13.84 6.64
CA MET A 280 3.57 -14.33 7.20
C MET A 280 3.24 -15.30 8.35
N PHE A 281 3.98 -16.40 8.44
CA PHE A 281 3.72 -17.49 9.38
C PHE A 281 4.93 -17.81 10.28
N ASP A 282 6.04 -17.10 10.11
CA ASP A 282 7.26 -17.27 10.90
C ASP A 282 7.89 -15.90 11.15
N ASP A 283 8.57 -15.73 12.29
CA ASP A 283 9.26 -14.48 12.61
C ASP A 283 10.47 -14.22 11.71
N VAL A 284 11.03 -15.26 11.09
CA VAL A 284 12.05 -15.18 10.04
C VAL A 284 11.35 -15.15 8.66
N ALA A 285 10.41 -14.22 8.49
CA ALA A 285 9.59 -14.16 7.27
C ALA A 285 10.24 -13.40 6.11
N HIS A 286 11.35 -12.69 6.33
CA HIS A 286 11.96 -11.85 5.31
C HIS A 286 13.49 -11.96 5.28
N MET A 287 14.06 -11.66 4.12
CA MET A 287 15.49 -11.48 3.87
C MET A 287 15.65 -10.24 3.00
N SER A 288 16.57 -9.34 3.36
CA SER A 288 16.89 -8.16 2.55
C SER A 288 18.40 -8.07 2.28
N SER A 289 18.80 -7.25 1.30
CA SER A 289 20.21 -6.96 1.02
C SER A 289 20.96 -6.42 2.24
N ASP A 290 20.26 -5.77 3.16
CA ASP A 290 20.87 -5.16 4.36
C ASP A 290 21.27 -6.19 5.42
N ILE A 291 20.72 -7.42 5.35
CA ILE A 291 21.01 -8.51 6.30
C ILE A 291 21.52 -9.78 5.63
N ALA A 292 21.41 -9.88 4.31
CA ALA A 292 21.86 -11.06 3.56
C ALA A 292 23.39 -11.14 3.50
N ALA A 293 23.93 -12.34 3.65
CA ALA A 293 25.33 -12.61 3.38
C ALA A 293 25.56 -12.73 1.87
N ALA A 294 26.49 -11.96 1.32
CA ALA A 294 26.95 -12.10 -0.06
C ALA A 294 27.85 -13.35 -0.22
N ASN A 295 27.82 -13.93 -1.41
CA ASN A 295 28.74 -14.98 -1.82
C ASN A 295 30.16 -14.41 -2.06
N GLU A 296 31.17 -15.27 -2.15
CA GLU A 296 32.57 -14.86 -2.40
C GLU A 296 32.76 -14.10 -3.71
N ASP A 297 31.91 -14.36 -4.70
CA ASP A 297 31.94 -13.68 -6.02
C ASP A 297 31.10 -12.39 -6.07
N GLY A 298 30.51 -11.97 -4.96
CA GLY A 298 29.68 -10.77 -4.84
C GLY A 298 28.23 -10.97 -5.25
N THR A 299 27.82 -12.19 -5.67
CA THR A 299 26.40 -12.52 -5.86
C THR A 299 25.71 -12.76 -4.53
N TYR A 300 24.37 -12.87 -4.55
CA TYR A 300 23.58 -13.28 -3.40
C TYR A 300 22.86 -14.60 -3.71
N THR A 301 22.80 -15.47 -2.70
CA THR A 301 21.94 -16.65 -2.73
C THR A 301 20.89 -16.52 -1.65
N VAL A 302 19.61 -16.55 -2.03
CA VAL A 302 18.48 -16.65 -1.10
C VAL A 302 17.92 -18.06 -1.18
N SER A 303 17.82 -18.72 -0.04
CA SER A 303 17.31 -20.08 0.13
C SER A 303 15.95 -20.06 0.83
N MET A 304 15.07 -21.01 0.49
CA MET A 304 13.75 -21.18 1.11
C MET A 304 13.52 -22.66 1.39
N GLY A 305 13.34 -23.03 2.67
CA GLY A 305 13.14 -24.41 3.09
C GLY A 305 14.35 -25.32 3.01
N CYS A 306 15.56 -24.78 2.83
CA CYS A 306 16.78 -25.56 2.63
C CYS A 306 17.49 -25.99 3.93
N GLY A 307 16.88 -25.71 5.09
CA GLY A 307 17.42 -26.03 6.40
C GLY A 307 18.27 -24.90 7.02
N ALA A 308 18.60 -25.06 8.30
CA ALA A 308 19.21 -23.99 9.11
C ALA A 308 20.63 -23.60 8.65
N ASP A 309 21.34 -24.49 8.00
CA ASP A 309 22.73 -24.26 7.55
C ASP A 309 22.80 -23.62 6.14
N ALA A 310 21.66 -23.50 5.46
CA ALA A 310 21.63 -22.88 4.13
C ALA A 310 21.74 -21.35 4.23
N VAL A 311 22.52 -20.76 3.32
CA VAL A 311 22.77 -19.32 3.29
C VAL A 311 21.46 -18.55 3.05
N ASN A 312 21.23 -17.48 3.81
CA ASN A 312 20.08 -16.59 3.70
C ASN A 312 18.74 -17.36 3.61
N ASN A 313 18.57 -18.37 4.48
CA ASN A 313 17.42 -19.27 4.39
C ASN A 313 16.17 -18.70 5.07
N LEU A 314 15.05 -18.80 4.39
CA LEU A 314 13.71 -18.49 4.90
C LEU A 314 12.92 -19.80 5.14
N PRO A 315 12.21 -19.95 6.26
CA PRO A 315 11.34 -21.11 6.48
C PRO A 315 10.14 -21.06 5.52
N ILE A 316 9.69 -22.24 5.06
CA ILE A 316 8.50 -22.38 4.21
C ILE A 316 7.42 -23.28 4.80
N SER A 317 7.79 -24.07 5.84
CA SER A 317 6.84 -25.00 6.47
C SER A 317 5.75 -24.22 7.19
N ASN A 318 4.48 -24.45 6.82
CA ASN A 318 3.31 -23.81 7.39
C ASN A 318 2.10 -24.76 7.36
N GLU A 319 1.01 -24.40 8.03
CA GLU A 319 -0.18 -25.23 8.18
C GLU A 319 -0.93 -25.46 6.85
N THR A 320 -0.80 -24.58 5.86
CA THR A 320 -1.50 -24.72 4.56
C THR A 320 -0.81 -25.68 3.62
N GLY A 321 0.44 -26.06 3.88
CA GLY A 321 1.26 -26.87 2.99
C GLY A 321 1.66 -26.19 1.69
N VAL A 322 1.39 -24.89 1.57
CA VAL A 322 1.66 -24.05 0.41
C VAL A 322 2.34 -22.75 0.85
N PHE A 323 3.31 -22.27 0.09
CA PHE A 323 3.89 -20.96 0.30
C PHE A 323 3.96 -20.18 -1.01
N ASN A 324 4.05 -18.89 -0.89
CA ASN A 324 4.43 -17.98 -1.96
C ASN A 324 5.31 -16.87 -1.38
N PHE A 325 5.91 -16.06 -2.23
CA PHE A 325 6.75 -14.97 -1.77
C PHE A 325 6.59 -13.73 -2.63
N THR A 326 6.98 -12.59 -2.08
CA THR A 326 7.07 -11.34 -2.81
C THR A 326 8.50 -10.82 -2.72
N VAL A 327 9.10 -10.51 -3.88
CA VAL A 327 10.32 -9.71 -3.96
C VAL A 327 9.91 -8.24 -4.03
N ARG A 328 10.61 -7.41 -3.27
CA ARG A 328 10.45 -5.95 -3.31
C ARG A 328 11.78 -5.30 -3.64
N HIS A 329 11.74 -4.34 -4.54
CA HIS A 329 12.85 -3.46 -4.85
C HIS A 329 12.50 -2.06 -4.36
N TYR A 330 13.29 -1.54 -3.42
CA TYR A 330 13.14 -0.19 -2.88
C TYR A 330 14.09 0.76 -3.62
N ILE A 331 13.54 1.82 -4.20
CA ILE A 331 14.23 2.71 -5.15
C ILE A 331 14.88 1.87 -6.27
N PRO A 332 14.08 1.15 -7.08
CA PRO A 332 14.59 0.19 -8.04
C PRO A 332 15.53 0.85 -9.05
N SER A 333 16.61 0.16 -9.38
CA SER A 333 17.59 0.59 -10.39
C SER A 333 16.97 0.61 -11.79
N ASP A 334 17.66 1.22 -12.74
CA ASP A 334 17.24 1.20 -14.15
C ASP A 334 17.24 -0.21 -14.72
N ARG A 335 18.19 -1.07 -14.29
CA ARG A 335 18.25 -2.49 -14.62
C ARG A 335 16.95 -3.22 -14.23
N VAL A 336 16.42 -2.93 -13.05
CA VAL A 336 15.14 -3.49 -12.58
C VAL A 336 13.97 -2.88 -13.32
N LYS A 337 13.93 -1.55 -13.51
CA LYS A 337 12.78 -0.86 -14.12
C LYS A 337 12.64 -1.12 -15.61
N PHE A 338 13.75 -1.05 -16.35
CA PHE A 338 13.73 -0.97 -17.83
C PHE A 338 14.31 -2.20 -18.52
N ASP A 339 15.31 -2.87 -17.92
CA ASP A 339 15.93 -4.06 -18.49
C ASP A 339 15.25 -5.35 -18.01
N GLU A 340 14.16 -5.22 -17.26
CA GLU A 340 13.35 -6.33 -16.73
C GLU A 340 14.17 -7.35 -15.91
N TYR A 341 15.23 -6.91 -15.23
CA TYR A 341 15.95 -7.78 -14.32
C TYR A 341 15.06 -8.11 -13.12
N ARG A 342 14.68 -9.38 -13.03
CA ARG A 342 13.72 -9.89 -12.03
C ARG A 342 14.36 -11.01 -11.23
N LEU A 343 14.12 -11.00 -9.92
CA LEU A 343 14.67 -12.00 -8.99
C LEU A 343 13.73 -13.18 -8.78
N MET A 344 12.41 -12.95 -8.81
CA MET A 344 11.42 -14.00 -8.58
C MET A 344 11.55 -15.18 -9.55
N PRO A 345 11.75 -14.98 -10.87
CA PRO A 345 11.88 -16.10 -11.81
C PRO A 345 13.16 -16.92 -11.65
N LEU A 346 14.14 -16.41 -10.89
CA LEU A 346 15.40 -17.13 -10.62
C LEU A 346 15.24 -18.18 -9.50
N MET A 347 14.13 -18.12 -8.72
CA MET A 347 13.85 -19.09 -7.70
C MET A 347 13.49 -20.44 -8.30
N GLN A 348 14.27 -21.47 -7.98
CA GLN A 348 14.09 -22.82 -8.50
C GLN A 348 14.12 -23.85 -7.37
N LYS A 349 13.37 -24.94 -7.53
CA LYS A 349 13.47 -26.08 -6.63
C LYS A 349 14.84 -26.74 -6.82
N VAL A 350 15.53 -26.98 -5.71
CA VAL A 350 16.82 -27.69 -5.67
C VAL A 350 16.53 -29.13 -5.28
N ASP A 351 17.05 -30.08 -6.06
CA ASP A 351 16.87 -31.53 -5.83
C ASP A 351 17.73 -32.04 -4.65
#